data_c7f353c62585a62e220ce83be8c0b909
#
_entry.id   c7f353c62585a62e220ce83be8c0b909
#
_cell.length_a   1.000
_cell.length_b   1.000
_cell.length_c   1.000
_cell.angle_alpha   90.00
_cell.angle_beta   90.00
_cell.angle_gamma   90.00
#
_symmetry.space_group_name_H-M   'P 1'
#
loop_
_entity.id
_entity.type
_entity.pdbx_description
1 polymer ?
#
loop_
_entity_poly.entity_id
_entity_poly.type
_entity_poly.pdbx_seq_one_letter_code
_entity_poly.pdbx_strand_id
1 'polypeptide(L)'
;GLRCCSGKADGMVTAGNASGINDGAAAVVVMSEEKAKELGVTPMATYITGALGGVDPKIMGVGPVASTKKAFAKSGLTIDDMDLVEANEAFAAQSVAVAKELNFNKDNVNVNGGAIALGHPVGASGCRILVTLLHEMQRRDDVKKGLATLCIGGGMGCSTIVEKYE
;
A
#
# COMPACT_ATOMS: atom_id res chain seq x y z
N GLY A 1 21.36 -21.47 -8.90
CA GLY A 1 20.01 -21.07 -8.53
C GLY A 1 20.01 -20.21 -7.27
N LEU A 2 18.99 -19.38 -7.10
CA LEU A 2 18.80 -18.56 -5.90
C LEU A 2 18.49 -19.46 -4.70
N ARG A 3 19.12 -19.16 -3.56
CA ARG A 3 18.85 -19.89 -2.30
C ARG A 3 17.66 -19.25 -1.59
N CYS A 4 16.84 -20.08 -0.94
CA CYS A 4 15.78 -19.59 -0.05
C CYS A 4 16.37 -18.81 1.14
N CYS A 5 15.81 -17.62 1.41
CA CYS A 5 16.28 -16.77 2.52
C CYS A 5 16.05 -17.39 3.91
N SER A 6 15.07 -18.28 4.06
CA SER A 6 14.79 -19.00 5.32
C SER A 6 15.71 -20.19 5.57
N GLY A 7 16.57 -20.54 4.62
CA GLY A 7 17.43 -21.74 4.72
C GLY A 7 16.68 -23.08 4.57
N LYS A 8 15.36 -23.06 4.39
CA LYS A 8 14.55 -24.25 4.16
C LYS A 8 14.62 -24.67 2.70
N ALA A 9 14.71 -25.99 2.43
CA ALA A 9 14.85 -26.51 1.08
C ALA A 9 13.61 -26.25 0.18
N ASP A 10 12.44 -26.10 0.78
CA ASP A 10 11.13 -25.87 0.15
C ASP A 10 10.64 -24.42 0.24
N GLY A 11 11.46 -23.53 0.77
CA GLY A 11 11.11 -22.12 0.91
C GLY A 11 11.07 -21.38 -0.43
N MET A 12 10.08 -20.52 -0.62
CA MET A 12 9.86 -19.77 -1.87
C MET A 12 10.51 -18.38 -1.88
N VAL A 13 10.81 -17.80 -0.73
CA VAL A 13 11.38 -16.44 -0.64
C VAL A 13 12.87 -16.47 -0.89
N THR A 14 13.32 -15.73 -1.89
CA THR A 14 14.72 -15.60 -2.30
C THR A 14 15.11 -14.13 -2.44
N ALA A 15 16.39 -13.83 -2.56
CA ALA A 15 16.86 -12.47 -2.83
C ALA A 15 16.33 -11.89 -4.17
N GLY A 16 15.91 -12.75 -5.12
CA GLY A 16 15.40 -12.31 -6.41
C GLY A 16 13.89 -12.03 -6.43
N ASN A 17 13.15 -12.40 -5.38
CA ASN A 17 11.70 -12.19 -5.27
C ASN A 17 11.28 -11.57 -3.93
N ALA A 18 12.20 -10.87 -3.30
CA ALA A 18 11.98 -10.05 -2.11
C ALA A 18 12.47 -8.63 -2.38
N SER A 19 11.89 -7.66 -1.69
CA SER A 19 12.38 -6.28 -1.75
C SER A 19 13.76 -6.14 -1.10
N GLY A 20 14.58 -5.24 -1.63
CA GLY A 20 15.80 -4.81 -0.96
C GLY A 20 15.48 -3.96 0.27
N ILE A 21 16.39 -3.92 1.24
CA ILE A 21 16.37 -2.94 2.32
C ILE A 21 17.15 -1.72 1.82
N ASN A 22 16.48 -0.58 1.76
CA ASN A 22 17.01 0.61 1.10
C ASN A 22 16.86 1.85 1.98
N ASP A 23 17.65 2.86 1.68
CA ASP A 23 17.44 4.20 2.21
C ASP A 23 16.40 4.95 1.38
N GLY A 24 15.64 5.80 2.03
CA GLY A 24 14.65 6.62 1.35
C GLY A 24 13.91 7.53 2.31
N ALA A 25 13.32 8.58 1.75
CA ALA A 25 12.50 9.51 2.49
C ALA A 25 11.29 9.91 1.65
N ALA A 26 10.18 10.19 2.32
CA ALA A 26 8.99 10.75 1.72
C ALA A 26 8.28 11.64 2.75
N ALA A 27 7.56 12.64 2.28
CA ALA A 27 6.82 13.54 3.13
C ALA A 27 5.47 13.90 2.50
N VAL A 28 4.45 14.03 3.34
CA VAL A 28 3.14 14.57 2.98
C VAL A 28 2.78 15.68 3.96
N VAL A 29 2.10 16.69 3.47
CA VAL A 29 1.51 17.75 4.31
C VAL A 29 0.04 17.41 4.49
N VAL A 30 -0.41 17.33 5.74
CA VAL A 30 -1.80 17.04 6.07
C VAL A 30 -2.38 18.26 6.78
N MET A 31 -3.56 18.69 6.37
CA MET A 31 -4.26 19.81 6.99
C MET A 31 -5.78 19.66 6.83
N SER A 32 -6.55 20.47 7.52
CA SER A 32 -7.99 20.54 7.29
C SER A 32 -8.30 21.23 5.96
N GLU A 33 -9.47 20.96 5.42
CA GLU A 33 -9.93 21.60 4.18
C GLU A 33 -10.03 23.13 4.36
N GLU A 34 -10.48 23.58 5.54
CA GLU A 34 -10.55 24.99 5.86
C GLU A 34 -9.17 25.66 5.81
N LYS A 35 -8.14 24.96 6.33
CA LYS A 35 -6.76 25.47 6.30
C LYS A 35 -6.19 25.51 4.91
N ALA A 36 -6.50 24.52 4.08
CA ALA A 36 -6.10 24.53 2.67
C ALA A 36 -6.70 25.72 1.92
N LYS A 37 -7.99 26.00 2.14
CA LYS A 37 -8.66 27.17 1.57
C LYS A 37 -8.07 28.48 2.05
N GLU A 38 -7.79 28.60 3.35
CA GLU A 38 -7.14 29.79 3.95
C GLU A 38 -5.77 30.07 3.31
N LEU A 39 -4.99 29.02 3.07
CA LEU A 39 -3.66 29.12 2.47
C LEU A 39 -3.66 29.21 0.94
N GLY A 40 -4.82 29.06 0.29
CA GLY A 40 -4.93 29.07 -1.17
C GLY A 40 -4.23 27.90 -1.84
N VAL A 41 -4.09 26.77 -1.15
CA VAL A 41 -3.48 25.55 -1.69
C VAL A 41 -4.56 24.54 -2.12
N THR A 42 -4.36 23.89 -3.25
CA THR A 42 -5.25 22.83 -3.72
C THR A 42 -4.75 21.48 -3.19
N PRO A 43 -5.55 20.75 -2.40
CA PRO A 43 -5.18 19.41 -1.97
C PRO A 43 -5.06 18.43 -3.16
N MET A 44 -4.21 17.44 -3.03
CA MET A 44 -4.14 16.35 -4.02
C MET A 44 -5.29 15.34 -3.81
N ALA A 45 -5.64 15.08 -2.55
CA ALA A 45 -6.70 14.15 -2.22
C ALA A 45 -7.27 14.44 -0.83
N THR A 46 -8.45 13.91 -0.59
CA THR A 46 -9.10 13.85 0.71
C THR A 46 -8.82 12.48 1.35
N TYR A 47 -8.40 12.48 2.62
CA TYR A 47 -8.30 11.26 3.42
C TYR A 47 -9.70 10.78 3.79
N ILE A 48 -10.06 9.56 3.37
CA ILE A 48 -11.37 8.97 3.67
C ILE A 48 -11.30 8.18 4.97
N THR A 49 -10.37 7.24 5.06
CA THR A 49 -10.20 6.41 6.24
C THR A 49 -8.85 5.71 6.25
N GLY A 50 -8.49 5.19 7.42
CA GLY A 50 -7.38 4.26 7.57
C GLY A 50 -7.66 3.27 8.69
N ALA A 51 -6.98 2.15 8.63
CA ALA A 51 -7.09 1.12 9.65
C ALA A 51 -5.78 0.37 9.82
N LEU A 52 -5.59 -0.08 11.06
CA LEU A 52 -4.59 -1.07 11.42
C LEU A 52 -5.27 -2.43 11.58
N GLY A 53 -4.63 -3.49 11.11
CA GLY A 53 -5.07 -4.86 11.27
C GLY A 53 -3.98 -5.72 11.91
N GLY A 54 -4.37 -6.71 12.72
CA GLY A 54 -3.47 -7.67 13.31
C GLY A 54 -3.72 -9.08 12.75
N VAL A 55 -2.65 -9.85 12.60
CA VAL A 55 -2.65 -11.26 12.20
C VAL A 55 -1.62 -12.03 13.01
N ASP A 56 -1.63 -13.34 12.94
CA ASP A 56 -0.56 -14.15 13.55
C ASP A 56 0.81 -13.69 12.99
N PRO A 57 1.81 -13.39 13.83
CA PRO A 57 3.14 -13.01 13.39
C PRO A 57 3.80 -13.97 12.39
N LYS A 58 3.46 -15.24 12.44
CA LYS A 58 3.97 -16.27 11.51
C LYS A 58 3.50 -16.06 10.07
N ILE A 59 2.40 -15.36 9.89
CA ILE A 59 1.83 -15.00 8.58
C ILE A 59 1.75 -13.48 8.41
N MET A 60 2.71 -12.76 8.95
CA MET A 60 2.81 -11.30 8.95
C MET A 60 2.48 -10.67 7.59
N GLY A 61 2.91 -11.31 6.50
CA GLY A 61 2.72 -10.79 5.14
C GLY A 61 1.26 -10.56 4.72
N VAL A 62 0.29 -11.21 5.37
CA VAL A 62 -1.14 -11.00 5.10
C VAL A 62 -1.79 -9.94 6.00
N GLY A 63 -1.01 -9.22 6.79
CA GLY A 63 -1.49 -8.06 7.56
C GLY A 63 -2.33 -7.06 6.76
N PRO A 64 -1.97 -6.72 5.49
CA PRO A 64 -2.77 -5.87 4.63
C PRO A 64 -4.21 -6.35 4.41
N VAL A 65 -4.46 -7.64 4.45
CA VAL A 65 -5.81 -8.19 4.33
C VAL A 65 -6.68 -7.76 5.51
N ALA A 66 -6.16 -7.89 6.72
CA ALA A 66 -6.88 -7.50 7.94
C ALA A 66 -7.12 -5.99 8.00
N SER A 67 -6.10 -5.18 7.70
CA SER A 67 -6.22 -3.72 7.73
C SER A 67 -7.14 -3.19 6.63
N THR A 68 -7.08 -3.73 5.41
CA THR A 68 -7.92 -3.29 4.29
C THR A 68 -9.39 -3.66 4.54
N LYS A 69 -9.69 -4.88 4.96
CA LYS A 69 -11.07 -5.27 5.33
C LYS A 69 -11.64 -4.37 6.42
N LYS A 70 -10.82 -3.99 7.40
CA LYS A 70 -11.25 -3.07 8.46
C LYS A 70 -11.45 -1.65 7.95
N ALA A 71 -10.62 -1.16 7.03
CA ALA A 71 -10.79 0.14 6.38
C ALA A 71 -12.09 0.17 5.56
N PHE A 72 -12.38 -0.87 4.79
CA PHE A 72 -13.63 -1.00 4.05
C PHE A 72 -14.85 -1.03 4.97
N ALA A 73 -14.80 -1.80 6.06
CA ALA A 73 -15.89 -1.83 7.04
C ALA A 73 -16.16 -0.46 7.68
N LYS A 74 -15.11 0.36 7.87
CA LYS A 74 -15.26 1.72 8.43
C LYS A 74 -15.83 2.72 7.42
N SER A 75 -15.52 2.57 6.14
CA SER A 75 -15.93 3.52 5.09
C SER A 75 -17.20 3.13 4.36
N GLY A 76 -17.63 1.87 4.45
CA GLY A 76 -18.70 1.31 3.62
C GLY A 76 -18.30 1.05 2.17
N LEU A 77 -17.00 1.18 1.86
CA LEU A 77 -16.44 0.91 0.53
C LEU A 77 -16.01 -0.56 0.39
N THR A 78 -15.73 -0.94 -0.85
CA THR A 78 -15.24 -2.28 -1.22
C THR A 78 -14.02 -2.15 -2.12
N ILE A 79 -13.42 -3.27 -2.50
CA ILE A 79 -12.30 -3.24 -3.46
C ILE A 79 -12.74 -2.77 -4.85
N ASP A 80 -13.98 -3.01 -5.22
CA ASP A 80 -14.52 -2.59 -6.52
C ASP A 80 -14.69 -1.07 -6.64
N ASP A 81 -14.66 -0.35 -5.51
CA ASP A 81 -14.65 1.13 -5.48
C ASP A 81 -13.24 1.72 -5.65
N MET A 82 -12.20 0.88 -5.64
CA MET A 82 -10.81 1.33 -5.74
C MET A 82 -10.33 1.33 -7.19
N ASP A 83 -10.03 2.50 -7.72
CA ASP A 83 -9.51 2.67 -9.08
C ASP A 83 -8.01 2.34 -9.16
N LEU A 84 -7.27 2.61 -8.10
CA LEU A 84 -5.84 2.32 -7.99
C LEU A 84 -5.49 1.74 -6.61
N VAL A 85 -4.52 0.84 -6.60
CA VAL A 85 -3.97 0.24 -5.38
C VAL A 85 -2.45 0.32 -5.39
N GLU A 86 -1.89 0.87 -4.34
CA GLU A 86 -0.47 0.74 -4.00
C GLU A 86 -0.33 -0.24 -2.83
N ALA A 87 0.09 -1.46 -3.12
CA ALA A 87 0.32 -2.51 -2.14
C ALA A 87 1.83 -2.81 -2.06
N ASN A 88 2.44 -2.53 -0.91
CA ASN A 88 3.88 -2.67 -0.77
C ASN A 88 4.34 -4.13 -0.95
N GLU A 89 5.26 -4.34 -1.87
CA GLU A 89 5.83 -5.66 -2.20
C GLU A 89 7.04 -5.98 -1.29
N ALA A 90 6.78 -6.29 -0.02
CA ALA A 90 7.86 -6.78 0.83
C ALA A 90 8.45 -8.11 0.30
N PHE A 91 7.58 -9.00 -0.16
CA PHE A 91 7.90 -10.30 -0.76
C PHE A 91 6.89 -10.64 -1.87
N ALA A 92 7.34 -11.28 -2.95
CA ALA A 92 6.44 -11.68 -4.04
C ALA A 92 5.34 -12.65 -3.56
N ALA A 93 5.68 -13.64 -2.76
CA ALA A 93 4.71 -14.59 -2.22
C ALA A 93 3.64 -13.89 -1.36
N GLN A 94 4.05 -12.94 -0.54
CA GLN A 94 3.15 -12.11 0.27
C GLN A 94 2.24 -11.25 -0.62
N SER A 95 2.77 -10.62 -1.65
CA SER A 95 2.01 -9.77 -2.58
C SER A 95 0.95 -10.57 -3.32
N VAL A 96 1.29 -11.77 -3.78
CA VAL A 96 0.35 -12.69 -4.43
C VAL A 96 -0.76 -13.13 -3.47
N ALA A 97 -0.42 -13.46 -2.22
CA ALA A 97 -1.39 -13.86 -1.21
C ALA A 97 -2.39 -12.72 -0.90
N VAL A 98 -1.89 -11.50 -0.69
CA VAL A 98 -2.72 -10.32 -0.45
C VAL A 98 -3.62 -10.01 -1.63
N ALA A 99 -3.07 -10.02 -2.86
CA ALA A 99 -3.83 -9.75 -4.07
C ALA A 99 -4.97 -10.77 -4.28
N LYS A 100 -4.70 -12.04 -3.97
CA LYS A 100 -5.71 -13.12 -4.04
C LYS A 100 -6.81 -12.94 -3.00
N GLU A 101 -6.44 -12.70 -1.74
CA GLU A 101 -7.37 -12.58 -0.62
C GLU A 101 -8.27 -11.33 -0.69
N LEU A 102 -7.75 -10.25 -1.30
CA LEU A 102 -8.47 -8.99 -1.48
C LEU A 102 -9.07 -8.86 -2.88
N ASN A 103 -8.88 -9.85 -3.74
CA ASN A 103 -9.38 -9.85 -5.11
C ASN A 103 -8.93 -8.63 -5.92
N PHE A 104 -7.64 -8.30 -5.86
CA PHE A 104 -7.11 -7.14 -6.59
C PHE A 104 -7.20 -7.33 -8.11
N ASN A 105 -7.63 -6.28 -8.82
CA ASN A 105 -7.43 -6.20 -10.25
C ASN A 105 -5.96 -5.86 -10.54
N LYS A 106 -5.26 -6.78 -11.20
CA LYS A 106 -3.82 -6.67 -11.49
C LYS A 106 -3.44 -5.43 -12.30
N ASP A 107 -4.35 -4.94 -13.14
CA ASP A 107 -4.10 -3.78 -14.00
C ASP A 107 -4.06 -2.47 -13.21
N ASN A 108 -4.57 -2.48 -11.99
CA ASN A 108 -4.70 -1.29 -11.14
C ASN A 108 -3.73 -1.30 -9.95
N VAL A 109 -2.90 -2.34 -9.81
CA VAL A 109 -1.99 -2.49 -8.65
C VAL A 109 -0.57 -2.14 -9.03
N ASN A 110 0.06 -1.26 -8.24
CA ASN A 110 1.47 -0.89 -8.38
C ASN A 110 1.85 -0.54 -9.83
N VAL A 111 1.03 0.27 -10.46
CA VAL A 111 1.13 0.59 -11.90
C VAL A 111 2.43 1.29 -12.31
N ASN A 112 3.18 1.80 -11.34
CA ASN A 112 4.50 2.39 -11.51
C ASN A 112 5.64 1.49 -11.00
N GLY A 113 5.36 0.22 -10.78
CA GLY A 113 6.29 -0.73 -10.16
C GLY A 113 6.16 -0.79 -8.64
N GLY A 114 6.62 -1.88 -8.06
CA GLY A 114 6.55 -2.13 -6.62
C GLY A 114 7.93 -2.27 -5.98
N ALA A 115 7.96 -2.54 -4.68
CA ALA A 115 9.17 -2.50 -3.87
C ALA A 115 10.22 -3.56 -4.26
N ILE A 116 9.84 -4.66 -4.90
CA ILE A 116 10.81 -5.66 -5.39
C ILE A 116 11.73 -5.04 -6.43
N ALA A 117 11.20 -4.16 -7.29
CA ALA A 117 11.98 -3.46 -8.30
C ALA A 117 12.57 -2.14 -7.77
N LEU A 118 11.78 -1.37 -7.03
CA LEU A 118 12.14 0.01 -6.61
C LEU A 118 12.92 0.07 -5.31
N GLY A 119 12.77 -0.94 -4.44
CA GLY A 119 13.32 -0.95 -3.09
C GLY A 119 12.28 -0.67 -1.99
N HIS A 120 12.67 -1.00 -0.75
CA HIS A 120 11.81 -0.89 0.43
C HIS A 120 12.53 -0.11 1.54
N PRO A 121 12.49 1.22 1.51
CA PRO A 121 12.96 2.05 2.63
C PRO A 121 11.96 1.91 3.79
N VAL A 122 12.20 0.94 4.68
CA VAL A 122 11.22 0.44 5.67
C VAL A 122 10.55 1.56 6.46
N GLY A 123 11.32 2.55 6.92
CA GLY A 123 10.78 3.69 7.67
C GLY A 123 10.00 4.71 6.82
N ALA A 124 10.13 4.69 5.51
CA ALA A 124 9.50 5.64 4.59
C ALA A 124 8.42 5.01 3.68
N SER A 125 8.40 3.68 3.57
CA SER A 125 7.58 3.00 2.55
C SER A 125 6.09 3.32 2.63
N GLY A 126 5.53 3.48 3.83
CA GLY A 126 4.12 3.86 3.95
C GLY A 126 3.81 5.20 3.31
N CYS A 127 4.63 6.21 3.57
CA CYS A 127 4.51 7.52 2.94
C CYS A 127 4.85 7.46 1.44
N ARG A 128 5.89 6.70 1.06
CA ARG A 128 6.32 6.56 -0.34
C ARG A 128 5.22 5.99 -1.21
N ILE A 129 4.55 4.89 -0.80
CA ILE A 129 3.46 4.30 -1.60
C ILE A 129 2.27 5.25 -1.69
N LEU A 130 1.95 5.99 -0.63
CA LEU A 130 0.90 6.98 -0.65
C LEU A 130 1.23 8.12 -1.63
N VAL A 131 2.45 8.65 -1.62
CA VAL A 131 2.89 9.69 -2.56
C VAL A 131 2.83 9.19 -4.01
N THR A 132 3.26 7.95 -4.27
CA THR A 132 3.16 7.33 -5.60
C THR A 132 1.69 7.25 -6.05
N LEU A 133 0.80 6.79 -5.17
CA LEU A 133 -0.63 6.71 -5.43
C LEU A 133 -1.23 8.08 -5.77
N LEU A 134 -0.95 9.09 -4.94
CA LEU A 134 -1.46 10.45 -5.13
C LEU A 134 -1.02 11.05 -6.47
N HIS A 135 0.24 10.90 -6.84
CA HIS A 135 0.74 11.41 -8.12
C HIS A 135 0.13 10.67 -9.32
N GLU A 136 -0.09 9.36 -9.21
CA GLU A 136 -0.75 8.60 -10.28
C GLU A 136 -2.21 9.01 -10.42
N MET A 137 -2.92 9.20 -9.31
CA MET A 137 -4.29 9.72 -9.32
C MET A 137 -4.40 11.08 -9.99
N GLN A 138 -3.41 11.98 -9.81
CA GLN A 138 -3.39 13.30 -10.45
C GLN A 138 -3.20 13.20 -11.98
N ARG A 139 -2.50 12.18 -12.47
CA ARG A 139 -2.22 12.00 -13.91
C ARG A 139 -3.37 11.38 -14.68
N ARG A 140 -4.36 10.80 -14.01
CA ARG A 140 -5.48 10.10 -14.63
C ARG A 140 -6.79 10.82 -14.36
N ASP A 141 -7.57 11.05 -15.40
CA ASP A 141 -8.89 11.70 -15.29
C ASP A 141 -9.99 10.73 -14.86
N ASP A 142 -9.79 9.44 -15.10
CA ASP A 142 -10.74 8.35 -14.82
C ASP A 142 -10.60 7.72 -13.42
N VAL A 143 -9.72 8.27 -12.59
CA VAL A 143 -9.41 7.74 -11.25
C VAL A 143 -9.93 8.68 -10.18
N LYS A 144 -10.69 8.14 -9.22
CA LYS A 144 -11.24 8.88 -8.08
C LYS A 144 -10.73 8.37 -6.74
N LYS A 145 -10.71 7.07 -6.52
CA LYS A 145 -10.35 6.46 -5.21
C LYS A 145 -9.13 5.58 -5.30
N GLY A 146 -8.32 5.64 -4.27
CA GLY A 146 -7.10 4.85 -4.17
C GLY A 146 -6.90 4.26 -2.78
N LEU A 147 -6.27 3.09 -2.77
CA LEU A 147 -5.88 2.35 -1.57
C LEU A 147 -4.36 2.25 -1.52
N ALA A 148 -3.77 2.63 -0.40
CA ALA A 148 -2.38 2.32 -0.05
C ALA A 148 -2.36 1.34 1.12
N THR A 149 -1.63 0.23 0.99
CA THR A 149 -1.57 -0.80 2.04
C THR A 149 -0.18 -1.45 2.12
N LEU A 150 0.21 -1.83 3.33
CA LEU A 150 1.47 -2.53 3.56
C LEU A 150 1.38 -3.42 4.80
N CYS A 151 2.21 -4.47 4.82
CA CYS A 151 2.44 -5.29 5.99
C CYS A 151 3.47 -4.64 6.92
N ILE A 152 3.40 -4.98 8.19
CA ILE A 152 4.28 -4.45 9.24
C ILE A 152 4.76 -5.63 10.07
N GLY A 153 6.04 -5.62 10.44
CA GLY A 153 6.65 -6.64 11.30
C GLY A 153 5.89 -6.82 12.62
N GLY A 154 5.81 -8.06 13.08
CA GLY A 154 5.04 -8.43 14.28
C GLY A 154 3.62 -8.91 13.99
N GLY A 155 3.21 -9.01 12.72
CA GLY A 155 1.87 -9.50 12.34
C GLY A 155 0.84 -8.39 12.23
N MET A 156 1.22 -7.29 11.58
CA MET A 156 0.34 -6.13 11.42
C MET A 156 0.20 -5.73 9.96
N GLY A 157 -0.83 -4.96 9.67
CA GLY A 157 -1.02 -4.25 8.41
C GLY A 157 -1.55 -2.84 8.66
N CYS A 158 -1.27 -1.95 7.72
CA CYS A 158 -1.83 -0.61 7.67
C CYS A 158 -2.43 -0.36 6.29
N SER A 159 -3.60 0.25 6.26
CA SER A 159 -4.29 0.61 5.02
C SER A 159 -4.85 2.02 5.12
N THR A 160 -4.75 2.76 4.02
CA THR A 160 -5.26 4.13 3.90
C THR A 160 -6.04 4.24 2.60
N ILE A 161 -7.24 4.79 2.67
CA ILE A 161 -8.09 5.09 1.51
C ILE A 161 -8.17 6.59 1.35
N VAL A 162 -7.93 7.05 0.12
CA VAL A 162 -7.99 8.46 -0.27
C VAL A 162 -8.88 8.64 -1.49
N GLU A 163 -9.45 9.81 -1.63
CA GLU A 163 -10.25 10.22 -2.79
C GLU A 163 -9.63 11.47 -3.40
N LYS A 164 -9.50 11.50 -4.74
CA LYS A 164 -8.99 12.66 -5.47
C LYS A 164 -9.80 13.90 -5.10
N TYR A 165 -9.11 15.00 -4.83
CA TYR A 165 -9.77 16.27 -4.53
C TYR A 165 -10.30 16.88 -5.84
N GLU A 166 -11.59 17.27 -5.85
CA GLU A 166 -12.29 17.93 -6.98
C GLU A 166 -12.32 19.44 -6.84
#